data_14c01b7101584b5231f3c674a3f91609
#
_entry.id   14c01b7101584b5231f3c674a3f91609
#
_cell.length_a   1.000
_cell.length_b   1.000
_cell.length_c   1.000
_cell.angle_alpha   90.00
_cell.angle_beta   90.00
_cell.angle_gamma   90.00
#
_symmetry.space_group_name_H-M   'P 1'
#
loop_
_entity.id
_entity.type
_entity.pdbx_description
1 polymer ?
#
loop_
_entity_poly.entity_id
_entity_poly.type
_entity_poly.pdbx_seq_one_letter_code
_entity_poly.pdbx_strand_id
1 'polypeptide(L)'
;MLLEHIHYFAGIVFIAVAALLPIIDPFAGAPIYLAMTSGLSPEERARTAKLVALNSFLLLLASILIGAYVLDFFGVSIPAVQVAGGIVVCVLAWSLLNGPIAPDVPASTTLASADSLKQRAFYPLTMPLTVGPGSISVAITLGANPPRNLRALLTTTLAHVVGVLITVVAIYLCYRYADRLVRRLGKTGTNIMIRLTAFILLAIGTQIIWNGARTMLVGVLHPGVAATAPAAAAAPRD
;
A
#
# COMPACT_ATOMS: atom_id res chain seq x y z
N MET A 1 -2.45 -1.91 -32.89
CA MET A 1 -3.62 -1.47 -32.11
C MET A 1 -3.95 -2.40 -30.94
N LEU A 2 -4.34 -3.69 -31.13
CA LEU A 2 -4.69 -4.58 -30.00
C LEU A 2 -3.49 -4.84 -29.06
N LEU A 3 -2.32 -5.13 -29.60
CA LEU A 3 -1.09 -5.35 -28.83
C LEU A 3 -0.66 -4.11 -28.05
N GLU A 4 -0.79 -2.93 -28.59
CA GLU A 4 -0.49 -1.66 -27.90
C GLU A 4 -1.42 -1.42 -26.70
N HIS A 5 -2.71 -1.71 -26.83
CA HIS A 5 -3.66 -1.63 -25.74
C HIS A 5 -3.35 -2.63 -24.62
N ILE A 6 -2.95 -3.85 -24.97
CA ILE A 6 -2.53 -4.88 -24.01
C ILE A 6 -1.26 -4.44 -23.28
N HIS A 7 -0.25 -3.92 -23.99
CA HIS A 7 0.98 -3.42 -23.37
C HIS A 7 0.71 -2.21 -22.45
N TYR A 8 -0.13 -1.29 -22.88
CA TYR A 8 -0.54 -0.15 -22.06
C TYR A 8 -1.25 -0.59 -20.78
N PHE A 9 -2.23 -1.49 -20.89
CA PHE A 9 -2.94 -2.06 -19.74
C PHE A 9 -1.99 -2.79 -18.78
N ALA A 10 -1.16 -3.69 -19.30
CA ALA A 10 -0.18 -4.45 -18.51
C ALA A 10 0.85 -3.53 -17.83
N GLY A 11 1.27 -2.45 -18.51
CA GLY A 11 2.15 -1.44 -17.92
C GLY A 11 1.54 -0.76 -16.71
N ILE A 12 0.27 -0.35 -16.77
CA ILE A 12 -0.43 0.27 -15.61
C ILE A 12 -0.59 -0.74 -14.48
N VAL A 13 -0.97 -1.98 -14.77
CA VAL A 13 -1.06 -3.05 -13.75
C VAL A 13 0.28 -3.25 -13.07
N PHE A 14 1.37 -3.35 -13.85
CA PHE A 14 2.72 -3.51 -13.32
C PHE A 14 3.13 -2.34 -12.43
N ILE A 15 2.88 -1.09 -12.85
CA ILE A 15 3.17 0.11 -12.08
C ILE A 15 2.40 0.09 -10.77
N ALA A 16 1.10 -0.25 -10.77
CA ALA A 16 0.29 -0.31 -9.57
C ALA A 16 0.83 -1.37 -8.58
N VAL A 17 1.16 -2.57 -9.06
CA VAL A 17 1.74 -3.62 -8.22
C VAL A 17 3.12 -3.23 -7.70
N ALA A 18 4.00 -2.71 -8.58
CA ALA A 18 5.36 -2.31 -8.22
C ALA A 18 5.38 -1.13 -7.21
N ALA A 19 4.37 -0.26 -7.24
CA ALA A 19 4.25 0.83 -6.28
C ALA A 19 3.66 0.39 -4.94
N LEU A 20 2.63 -0.46 -4.94
CA LEU A 20 1.90 -0.83 -3.72
C LEU A 20 2.54 -2.00 -2.97
N LEU A 21 2.97 -3.05 -3.66
CA LEU A 21 3.43 -4.29 -3.04
C LEU A 21 4.64 -4.11 -2.12
N PRO A 22 5.69 -3.33 -2.50
CA PRO A 22 6.85 -3.13 -1.63
C PRO A 22 6.53 -2.30 -0.38
N ILE A 23 5.60 -1.34 -0.46
CA ILE A 23 5.23 -0.47 0.67
C ILE A 23 4.33 -1.22 1.67
N ILE A 24 3.44 -2.06 1.16
CA ILE A 24 2.56 -2.90 1.98
C ILE A 24 3.35 -4.02 2.64
N ASP A 25 4.38 -4.53 1.94
CA ASP A 25 5.30 -5.56 2.40
C ASP A 25 4.62 -6.73 3.14
N PRO A 26 3.79 -7.51 2.46
CA PRO A 26 3.04 -8.58 3.11
C PRO A 26 3.95 -9.70 3.65
N PHE A 27 5.20 -9.79 3.16
CA PHE A 27 6.19 -10.77 3.65
C PHE A 27 6.67 -10.43 5.05
N ALA A 28 7.10 -9.18 5.30
CA ALA A 28 7.46 -8.73 6.64
C ALA A 28 6.23 -8.59 7.55
N GLY A 29 5.07 -8.29 7.01
CA GLY A 29 3.81 -8.25 7.74
C GLY A 29 3.34 -9.63 8.24
N ALA A 30 3.69 -10.72 7.53
CA ALA A 30 3.21 -12.06 7.87
C ALA A 30 3.64 -12.56 9.28
N PRO A 31 4.89 -12.42 9.73
CA PRO A 31 5.28 -12.74 11.11
C PRO A 31 4.54 -11.91 12.16
N ILE A 32 4.36 -10.61 11.89
CA ILE A 32 3.64 -9.70 12.79
C ILE A 32 2.16 -10.11 12.87
N TYR A 33 1.54 -10.38 11.72
CA TYR A 33 0.18 -10.91 11.65
C TYR A 33 0.03 -12.21 12.44
N LEU A 34 0.99 -13.14 12.31
CA LEU A 34 1.00 -14.41 13.06
C LEU A 34 1.08 -14.18 14.56
N ALA A 35 1.96 -13.28 15.01
CA ALA A 35 2.08 -12.92 16.43
C ALA A 35 0.78 -12.33 16.99
N MET A 36 0.17 -11.38 16.25
CA MET A 36 -1.08 -10.73 16.66
C MET A 36 -2.31 -11.65 16.62
N THR A 37 -2.23 -12.77 15.92
CA THR A 37 -3.31 -13.78 15.80
C THR A 37 -2.96 -15.10 16.48
N SER A 38 -1.97 -15.11 17.36
CA SER A 38 -1.47 -16.34 18.03
C SER A 38 -2.55 -17.05 18.86
N GLY A 39 -3.49 -16.30 19.45
CA GLY A 39 -4.63 -16.84 20.22
C GLY A 39 -5.81 -17.33 19.39
N LEU A 40 -5.77 -17.23 18.05
CA LEU A 40 -6.84 -17.67 17.16
C LEU A 40 -6.59 -19.09 16.65
N SER A 41 -7.67 -19.86 16.46
CA SER A 41 -7.60 -21.15 15.76
C SER A 41 -7.12 -20.97 14.30
N PRO A 42 -6.61 -22.03 13.64
CA PRO A 42 -6.20 -21.96 12.24
C PRO A 42 -7.31 -21.48 11.29
N GLU A 43 -8.56 -21.86 11.57
CA GLU A 43 -9.74 -21.45 10.79
C GLU A 43 -10.06 -19.99 10.99
N GLU A 44 -10.08 -19.52 12.23
CA GLU A 44 -10.31 -18.09 12.58
C GLU A 44 -9.22 -17.20 12.01
N ARG A 45 -7.96 -17.63 12.06
CA ARG A 45 -6.83 -16.93 11.44
C ARG A 45 -7.01 -16.82 9.93
N ALA A 46 -7.39 -17.91 9.26
CA ALA A 46 -7.68 -17.88 7.83
C ALA A 46 -8.83 -16.93 7.47
N ARG A 47 -9.87 -16.90 8.30
CA ARG A 47 -11.01 -15.98 8.15
C ARG A 47 -10.58 -14.54 8.35
N THR A 48 -9.76 -14.28 9.36
CA THR A 48 -9.19 -12.95 9.62
C THR A 48 -8.30 -12.49 8.46
N ALA A 49 -7.45 -13.35 7.89
CA ALA A 49 -6.65 -13.03 6.70
C ALA A 49 -7.52 -12.62 5.50
N LYS A 50 -8.65 -13.30 5.29
CA LYS A 50 -9.62 -12.94 4.25
C LYS A 50 -10.27 -11.57 4.50
N LEU A 51 -10.62 -11.26 5.75
CA LEU A 51 -11.18 -9.96 6.12
C LEU A 51 -10.16 -8.83 5.94
N VAL A 52 -8.90 -9.05 6.35
CA VAL A 52 -7.81 -8.09 6.13
C VAL A 52 -7.62 -7.83 4.64
N ALA A 53 -7.57 -8.88 3.82
CA ALA A 53 -7.46 -8.75 2.37
C ALA A 53 -8.61 -7.95 1.76
N LEU A 54 -9.85 -8.23 2.16
CA LEU A 54 -11.04 -7.50 1.69
C LEU A 54 -11.01 -6.02 2.11
N ASN A 55 -10.69 -5.74 3.37
CA ASN A 55 -10.57 -4.36 3.87
C ASN A 55 -9.44 -3.61 3.14
N SER A 56 -8.30 -4.26 2.91
CA SER A 56 -7.18 -3.70 2.14
C SER A 56 -7.60 -3.37 0.72
N PHE A 57 -8.35 -4.25 0.06
CA PHE A 57 -8.89 -4.00 -1.27
C PHE A 57 -9.76 -2.75 -1.30
N LEU A 58 -10.72 -2.67 -0.36
CA LEU A 58 -11.65 -1.54 -0.29
C LEU A 58 -10.93 -0.22 0.01
N LEU A 59 -9.98 -0.22 0.97
CA LEU A 59 -9.23 0.99 1.32
C LEU A 59 -8.35 1.47 0.17
N LEU A 60 -7.60 0.57 -0.48
CA LEU A 60 -6.73 0.93 -1.59
C LEU A 60 -7.53 1.41 -2.80
N LEU A 61 -8.61 0.71 -3.12
CA LEU A 61 -9.48 1.10 -4.23
C LEU A 61 -10.14 2.45 -3.96
N ALA A 62 -10.69 2.68 -2.77
CA ALA A 62 -11.24 3.97 -2.39
C ALA A 62 -10.18 5.08 -2.47
N SER A 63 -8.95 4.81 -2.01
CA SER A 63 -7.85 5.77 -2.08
C SER A 63 -7.50 6.14 -3.52
N ILE A 64 -7.48 5.18 -4.45
CA ILE A 64 -7.23 5.43 -5.88
C ILE A 64 -8.37 6.24 -6.51
N LEU A 65 -9.63 5.88 -6.23
CA LEU A 65 -10.78 6.44 -6.94
C LEU A 65 -11.21 7.81 -6.41
N ILE A 66 -11.18 8.01 -5.10
CA ILE A 66 -11.72 9.22 -4.47
C ILE A 66 -10.68 9.99 -3.66
N GLY A 67 -9.50 9.44 -3.42
CA GLY A 67 -8.52 10.04 -2.53
C GLY A 67 -8.07 11.42 -2.97
N ALA A 68 -7.83 11.64 -4.26
CA ALA A 68 -7.46 12.94 -4.79
C ALA A 68 -8.56 14.01 -4.59
N TYR A 69 -9.83 13.65 -4.77
CA TYR A 69 -10.96 14.56 -4.53
C TYR A 69 -11.11 14.93 -3.06
N VAL A 70 -10.87 13.96 -2.17
CA VAL A 70 -10.87 14.21 -0.72
C VAL A 70 -9.77 15.18 -0.33
N LEU A 71 -8.56 15.02 -0.88
CA LEU A 71 -7.45 15.93 -0.63
C LEU A 71 -7.73 17.34 -1.15
N ASP A 72 -8.29 17.44 -2.35
CA ASP A 72 -8.67 18.72 -2.96
C ASP A 72 -9.70 19.46 -2.08
N PHE A 73 -10.70 18.75 -1.59
CA PHE A 73 -11.69 19.30 -0.65
C PHE A 73 -11.05 19.90 0.61
N PHE A 74 -9.98 19.28 1.14
CA PHE A 74 -9.23 19.79 2.30
C PHE A 74 -8.13 20.81 1.91
N GLY A 75 -7.96 21.12 0.64
CA GLY A 75 -6.90 22.02 0.15
C GLY A 75 -5.48 21.42 0.33
N VAL A 76 -5.36 20.10 0.41
CA VAL A 76 -4.08 19.40 0.61
C VAL A 76 -3.55 18.94 -0.74
N SER A 77 -2.33 19.36 -1.07
CA SER A 77 -1.69 18.93 -2.32
C SER A 77 -1.18 17.48 -2.24
N ILE A 78 -1.20 16.77 -3.38
CA ILE A 78 -0.66 15.41 -3.48
C ILE A 78 0.82 15.33 -3.08
N PRO A 79 1.70 16.26 -3.49
CA PRO A 79 3.09 16.26 -3.03
C PRO A 79 3.23 16.37 -1.51
N ALA A 80 2.36 17.13 -0.84
CA ALA A 80 2.36 17.22 0.62
C ALA A 80 2.01 15.87 1.27
N VAL A 81 1.02 15.15 0.71
CA VAL A 81 0.65 13.80 1.17
C VAL A 81 1.78 12.79 0.91
N GLN A 82 2.51 12.92 -0.21
CA GLN A 82 3.68 12.09 -0.48
C GLN A 82 4.77 12.30 0.59
N VAL A 83 5.08 13.55 0.93
CA VAL A 83 6.06 13.85 2.00
C VAL A 83 5.60 13.28 3.34
N ALA A 84 4.36 13.56 3.75
CA ALA A 84 3.81 13.06 5.00
C ALA A 84 3.74 11.52 5.05
N GLY A 85 3.24 10.88 3.99
CA GLY A 85 3.18 9.43 3.86
C GLY A 85 4.56 8.78 3.86
N GLY A 86 5.53 9.37 3.18
CA GLY A 86 6.92 8.91 3.17
C GLY A 86 7.59 9.01 4.55
N ILE A 87 7.33 10.07 5.32
CA ILE A 87 7.80 10.20 6.71
C ILE A 87 7.24 9.06 7.56
N VAL A 88 5.94 8.77 7.47
CA VAL A 88 5.31 7.67 8.22
C VAL A 88 5.92 6.33 7.84
N VAL A 89 6.19 6.08 6.55
CA VAL A 89 6.89 4.88 6.07
C VAL A 89 8.29 4.78 6.66
N CYS A 90 9.06 5.88 6.68
CA CYS A 90 10.40 5.89 7.28
C CYS A 90 10.38 5.60 8.78
N VAL A 91 9.44 6.18 9.53
CA VAL A 91 9.27 5.93 10.97
C VAL A 91 8.92 4.47 11.23
N LEU A 92 8.00 3.90 10.45
CA LEU A 92 7.64 2.48 10.54
C LEU A 92 8.85 1.58 10.23
N ALA A 93 9.56 1.84 9.14
CA ALA A 93 10.74 1.11 8.75
C ALA A 93 11.85 1.19 9.82
N TRP A 94 12.07 2.36 10.39
CA TRP A 94 13.01 2.58 11.49
C TRP A 94 12.64 1.76 12.74
N SER A 95 11.36 1.74 13.09
CA SER A 95 10.88 0.95 14.22
C SER A 95 11.07 -0.57 14.01
N LEU A 96 10.88 -1.06 12.78
CA LEU A 96 11.12 -2.46 12.41
C LEU A 96 12.62 -2.82 12.39
N LEU A 97 13.51 -1.85 12.09
CA LEU A 97 14.95 -2.05 12.12
C LEU A 97 15.49 -2.14 13.54
N ASN A 98 14.98 -1.32 14.47
CA ASN A 98 15.55 -1.14 15.80
C ASN A 98 14.70 -1.73 16.92
N GLY A 99 13.42 -1.99 16.65
CA GLY A 99 12.48 -2.51 17.65
C GLY A 99 12.62 -4.00 17.91
N PRO A 100 12.03 -4.49 19.02
CA PRO A 100 11.81 -5.92 19.23
C PRO A 100 10.90 -6.45 18.13
N ILE A 101 11.23 -7.64 17.62
CA ILE A 101 10.57 -8.27 16.46
C ILE A 101 9.14 -8.73 16.75
N ALA A 102 8.80 -8.91 18.02
CA ALA A 102 7.43 -9.09 18.48
C ALA A 102 6.98 -7.77 19.11
N PRO A 103 5.99 -7.06 18.53
CA PRO A 103 5.34 -6.01 19.30
C PRO A 103 4.74 -6.66 20.56
N ASP A 104 5.00 -6.09 21.73
CA ASP A 104 4.23 -6.37 22.94
C ASP A 104 2.78 -5.88 22.71
N VAL A 105 2.05 -6.62 21.90
CA VAL A 105 0.61 -6.41 21.76
C VAL A 105 -0.01 -7.13 22.95
N PRO A 106 -0.65 -6.42 23.88
CA PRO A 106 -1.37 -7.07 24.95
C PRO A 106 -2.31 -8.09 24.34
N ALA A 107 -2.10 -9.36 24.64
CA ALA A 107 -3.06 -10.41 24.31
C ALA A 107 -4.33 -10.14 25.11
N SER A 108 -5.18 -9.26 24.61
CA SER A 108 -6.52 -9.08 25.15
C SER A 108 -7.31 -10.36 24.88
N THR A 109 -7.20 -11.27 25.83
CA THR A 109 -7.96 -12.50 25.97
C THR A 109 -9.42 -12.16 26.29
N THR A 110 -10.18 -11.81 25.29
CA THR A 110 -11.64 -11.83 25.39
C THR A 110 -12.17 -12.66 24.22
N LEU A 111 -12.95 -13.68 24.57
CA LEU A 111 -13.62 -14.63 23.68
C LEU A 111 -14.21 -13.89 22.47
N ALA A 112 -13.79 -14.29 21.28
CA ALA A 112 -14.07 -13.58 20.07
C ALA A 112 -15.50 -13.87 19.58
N SER A 113 -16.40 -12.91 19.81
CA SER A 113 -17.61 -12.83 18.98
C SER A 113 -17.23 -12.53 17.52
N ALA A 114 -18.06 -12.91 16.55
CA ALA A 114 -17.82 -12.66 15.13
C ALA A 114 -17.59 -11.16 14.83
N ASP A 115 -18.16 -10.26 15.60
CA ASP A 115 -17.99 -8.83 15.47
C ASP A 115 -16.63 -8.35 16.01
N SER A 116 -16.12 -8.99 17.06
CA SER A 116 -14.77 -8.71 17.56
C SER A 116 -13.69 -9.13 16.56
N LEU A 117 -13.91 -10.20 15.78
CA LEU A 117 -13.00 -10.62 14.70
C LEU A 117 -12.98 -9.61 13.55
N LYS A 118 -14.13 -9.07 13.14
CA LYS A 118 -14.21 -8.03 12.10
C LYS A 118 -13.51 -6.75 12.54
N GLN A 119 -13.73 -6.34 13.79
CA GLN A 119 -13.13 -5.14 14.37
C GLN A 119 -11.60 -5.28 14.46
N ARG A 120 -11.09 -6.43 14.91
CA ARG A 120 -9.66 -6.73 14.95
C ARG A 120 -9.04 -6.86 13.55
N ALA A 121 -9.79 -7.41 12.59
CA ALA A 121 -9.33 -7.48 11.20
C ALA A 121 -9.17 -6.09 10.60
N PHE A 122 -10.02 -5.11 10.94
CA PHE A 122 -9.87 -3.74 10.49
C PHE A 122 -8.76 -3.02 11.26
N TYR A 123 -8.89 -2.95 12.58
CA TYR A 123 -7.91 -2.33 13.46
C TYR A 123 -7.44 -3.33 14.52
N PRO A 124 -6.15 -3.59 14.64
CA PRO A 124 -5.01 -2.94 13.97
C PRO A 124 -4.47 -3.68 12.72
N LEU A 125 -5.08 -4.79 12.28
CA LEU A 125 -4.48 -5.69 11.27
C LEU A 125 -4.53 -5.12 9.84
N THR A 126 -5.64 -4.52 9.42
CA THR A 126 -5.68 -3.81 8.14
C THR A 126 -5.03 -2.45 8.28
N MET A 127 -5.52 -1.63 9.22
CA MET A 127 -4.99 -0.30 9.48
C MET A 127 -4.43 -0.26 10.90
N PRO A 128 -3.17 0.06 11.15
CA PRO A 128 -2.15 0.53 10.19
C PRO A 128 -1.20 -0.55 9.65
N LEU A 129 -1.33 -1.83 10.09
CA LEU A 129 -0.31 -2.86 9.83
C LEU A 129 -0.13 -3.15 8.34
N THR A 130 -1.24 -3.39 7.61
CA THR A 130 -1.20 -3.80 6.19
C THR A 130 -1.31 -2.61 5.26
N VAL A 131 -2.33 -1.77 5.46
CA VAL A 131 -2.58 -0.56 4.66
C VAL A 131 -2.41 0.64 5.57
N GLY A 132 -1.21 1.17 5.62
CA GLY A 132 -0.88 2.36 6.40
C GLY A 132 -0.99 3.66 5.59
N PRO A 133 -0.77 4.82 6.23
CA PRO A 133 -0.80 6.13 5.56
C PRO A 133 0.13 6.23 4.36
N GLY A 134 1.27 5.52 4.37
CA GLY A 134 2.20 5.47 3.24
C GLY A 134 1.61 4.81 2.00
N SER A 135 0.99 3.63 2.14
CA SER A 135 0.35 2.94 1.02
C SER A 135 -0.90 3.67 0.52
N ILE A 136 -1.65 4.33 1.41
CA ILE A 136 -2.77 5.22 1.05
C ILE A 136 -2.25 6.39 0.22
N SER A 137 -1.17 7.05 0.62
CA SER A 137 -0.54 8.16 -0.12
C SER A 137 -0.16 7.75 -1.54
N VAL A 138 0.44 6.57 -1.70
CA VAL A 138 0.80 6.03 -3.02
C VAL A 138 -0.43 5.68 -3.83
N ALA A 139 -1.44 5.06 -3.22
CA ALA A 139 -2.71 4.76 -3.89
C ALA A 139 -3.40 6.03 -4.41
N ILE A 140 -3.45 7.10 -3.60
CA ILE A 140 -3.97 8.41 -4.02
C ILE A 140 -3.18 8.95 -5.22
N THR A 141 -1.85 8.84 -5.17
CA THR A 141 -0.97 9.30 -6.26
C THR A 141 -1.23 8.55 -7.57
N LEU A 142 -1.48 7.24 -7.52
CA LEU A 142 -1.83 6.43 -8.69
C LEU A 142 -3.16 6.88 -9.32
N GLY A 143 -4.13 7.32 -8.52
CA GLY A 143 -5.43 7.80 -8.99
C GLY A 143 -5.50 9.29 -9.32
N ALA A 144 -4.44 10.06 -9.04
CA ALA A 144 -4.48 11.53 -9.04
C ALA A 144 -4.65 12.20 -10.42
N ASN A 145 -4.24 11.53 -11.50
CA ASN A 145 -4.27 12.07 -12.85
C ASN A 145 -5.11 11.17 -13.78
N PRO A 146 -6.44 11.16 -13.65
CA PRO A 146 -7.28 10.33 -14.49
C PRO A 146 -7.28 10.86 -15.95
N PRO A 147 -7.22 9.96 -16.95
CA PRO A 147 -7.33 10.35 -18.35
C PRO A 147 -8.67 11.02 -18.64
N ARG A 148 -8.66 12.05 -19.54
CA ARG A 148 -9.87 12.76 -19.93
C ARG A 148 -10.77 11.96 -20.89
N ASN A 149 -10.21 11.01 -21.63
CA ASN A 149 -10.95 10.16 -22.56
C ASN A 149 -11.61 9.01 -21.80
N LEU A 150 -12.91 8.81 -21.98
CA LEU A 150 -13.70 7.77 -21.30
C LEU A 150 -13.12 6.35 -21.47
N ARG A 151 -12.66 6.00 -22.69
CA ARG A 151 -12.06 4.69 -22.94
C ARG A 151 -10.75 4.50 -22.16
N ALA A 152 -9.87 5.52 -22.19
CA ALA A 152 -8.63 5.49 -21.44
C ALA A 152 -8.89 5.48 -19.93
N LEU A 153 -9.88 6.23 -19.45
CA LEU A 153 -10.31 6.23 -18.04
C LEU A 153 -10.76 4.83 -17.59
N LEU A 154 -11.62 4.18 -18.35
CA LEU A 154 -12.08 2.83 -18.04
C LEU A 154 -10.92 1.83 -18.04
N THR A 155 -10.04 1.90 -19.04
CA THR A 155 -8.88 1.02 -19.15
C THR A 155 -7.93 1.21 -17.96
N THR A 156 -7.63 2.46 -17.59
CA THR A 156 -6.74 2.80 -16.47
C THR A 156 -7.36 2.37 -15.13
N THR A 157 -8.65 2.63 -14.93
CA THR A 157 -9.35 2.22 -13.71
C THR A 157 -9.39 0.70 -13.56
N LEU A 158 -9.70 -0.04 -14.64
CA LEU A 158 -9.68 -1.50 -14.63
C LEU A 158 -8.27 -2.04 -14.36
N ALA A 159 -7.24 -1.43 -14.93
CA ALA A 159 -5.85 -1.82 -14.69
C ALA A 159 -5.44 -1.58 -13.23
N HIS A 160 -5.84 -0.48 -12.61
CA HIS A 160 -5.64 -0.23 -11.18
C HIS A 160 -6.37 -1.26 -10.32
N VAL A 161 -7.63 -1.58 -10.64
CA VAL A 161 -8.39 -2.63 -9.91
C VAL A 161 -7.66 -3.98 -9.98
N VAL A 162 -7.16 -4.36 -11.15
CA VAL A 162 -6.39 -5.60 -11.33
C VAL A 162 -5.08 -5.54 -10.53
N GLY A 163 -4.35 -4.43 -10.57
CA GLY A 163 -3.11 -4.23 -9.81
C GLY A 163 -3.34 -4.34 -8.29
N VAL A 164 -4.40 -3.68 -7.78
CA VAL A 164 -4.81 -3.80 -6.37
C VAL A 164 -5.21 -5.24 -6.04
N LEU A 165 -5.96 -5.91 -6.92
CA LEU A 165 -6.37 -7.29 -6.70
C LEU A 165 -5.16 -8.24 -6.59
N ILE A 166 -4.16 -8.09 -7.46
CA ILE A 166 -2.91 -8.87 -7.39
C ILE A 166 -2.21 -8.63 -6.05
N THR A 167 -2.09 -7.36 -5.63
CA THR A 167 -1.49 -6.99 -4.35
C THR A 167 -2.25 -7.60 -3.17
N VAL A 168 -3.58 -7.54 -3.19
CA VAL A 168 -4.45 -8.10 -2.14
C VAL A 168 -4.39 -9.62 -2.10
N VAL A 169 -4.27 -10.29 -3.25
CA VAL A 169 -4.04 -11.74 -3.31
C VAL A 169 -2.69 -12.09 -2.66
N ALA A 170 -1.64 -11.29 -2.90
CA ALA A 170 -0.35 -11.49 -2.23
C ALA A 170 -0.48 -11.32 -0.71
N ILE A 171 -1.19 -10.28 -0.22
CA ILE A 171 -1.49 -10.10 1.22
C ILE A 171 -2.19 -11.34 1.78
N TYR A 172 -3.28 -11.76 1.12
CA TYR A 172 -4.04 -12.93 1.56
C TYR A 172 -3.19 -14.18 1.65
N LEU A 173 -2.40 -14.47 0.62
CA LEU A 173 -1.54 -15.67 0.58
C LEU A 173 -0.45 -15.60 1.66
N CYS A 174 0.22 -14.47 1.84
CA CYS A 174 1.22 -14.29 2.88
C CYS A 174 0.64 -14.49 4.28
N TYR A 175 -0.52 -13.91 4.57
CA TYR A 175 -1.16 -14.03 5.89
C TYR A 175 -1.81 -15.39 6.10
N ARG A 176 -2.43 -15.96 5.07
CA ARG A 176 -3.03 -17.32 5.13
C ARG A 176 -1.98 -18.39 5.42
N TYR A 177 -0.78 -18.22 4.87
CA TYR A 177 0.33 -19.15 5.01
C TYR A 177 1.46 -18.65 5.92
N ALA A 178 1.22 -17.60 6.71
CA ALA A 178 2.20 -16.99 7.60
C ALA A 178 2.90 -18.00 8.51
N ASP A 179 2.15 -18.93 9.09
CA ASP A 179 2.64 -20.01 9.94
C ASP A 179 3.64 -20.95 9.21
N ARG A 180 3.36 -21.29 7.94
CA ARG A 180 4.28 -22.11 7.12
C ARG A 180 5.53 -21.31 6.74
N LEU A 181 5.36 -20.03 6.43
CA LEU A 181 6.46 -19.12 6.06
C LEU A 181 7.43 -18.97 7.23
N VAL A 182 6.92 -18.64 8.42
CA VAL A 182 7.74 -18.45 9.63
C VAL A 182 8.42 -19.75 10.07
N ARG A 183 7.73 -20.90 9.99
CA ARG A 183 8.34 -22.21 10.30
C ARG A 183 9.47 -22.57 9.34
N ARG A 184 9.33 -22.29 8.05
CA ARG A 184 10.38 -22.58 7.05
C ARG A 184 11.62 -21.70 7.23
N LEU A 185 11.42 -20.43 7.54
CA LEU A 185 12.50 -19.46 7.73
C LEU A 185 13.21 -19.64 9.08
N GLY A 186 12.51 -20.18 10.09
CA GLY A 186 12.98 -20.20 11.46
C GLY A 186 13.09 -18.81 12.08
N LYS A 187 13.49 -18.72 13.34
CA LYS A 187 13.60 -17.45 14.07
C LYS A 187 14.62 -16.50 13.42
N THR A 188 15.80 -17.01 13.10
CA THR A 188 16.89 -16.22 12.50
C THR A 188 16.53 -15.73 11.11
N GLY A 189 15.99 -16.59 10.24
CA GLY A 189 15.58 -16.21 8.89
C GLY A 189 14.44 -15.18 8.89
N THR A 190 13.47 -15.33 9.79
CA THR A 190 12.38 -14.35 9.97
C THR A 190 12.93 -12.98 10.39
N ASN A 191 13.89 -12.95 11.32
CA ASN A 191 14.53 -11.72 11.77
C ASN A 191 15.30 -11.02 10.65
N ILE A 192 16.07 -11.78 9.89
CA ILE A 192 16.83 -11.26 8.74
C ILE A 192 15.84 -10.69 7.69
N MET A 193 14.78 -11.43 7.39
CA MET A 193 13.77 -10.99 6.43
C MET A 193 13.12 -9.67 6.86
N ILE A 194 12.66 -9.56 8.11
CA ILE A 194 12.03 -8.33 8.63
C ILE A 194 13.01 -7.14 8.56
N ARG A 195 14.27 -7.32 8.94
CA ARG A 195 15.27 -6.24 8.91
C ARG A 195 15.63 -5.85 7.48
N LEU A 196 15.77 -6.82 6.56
CA LEU A 196 16.07 -6.54 5.14
C LEU A 196 14.93 -5.77 4.49
N THR A 197 13.70 -6.23 4.67
CA THR A 197 12.52 -5.53 4.12
C THR A 197 12.31 -4.17 4.76
N ALA A 198 12.57 -4.02 6.06
CA ALA A 198 12.54 -2.73 6.74
C ALA A 198 13.55 -1.74 6.16
N PHE A 199 14.77 -2.20 5.81
CA PHE A 199 15.76 -1.36 5.14
C PHE A 199 15.29 -0.90 3.74
N ILE A 200 14.72 -1.82 2.96
CA ILE A 200 14.13 -1.49 1.65
C ILE A 200 12.98 -0.50 1.82
N LEU A 201 12.13 -0.70 2.81
CA LEU A 201 11.01 0.18 3.12
C LEU A 201 11.48 1.60 3.51
N LEU A 202 12.59 1.70 4.26
CA LEU A 202 13.21 2.99 4.59
C LEU A 202 13.68 3.72 3.33
N ALA A 203 14.33 3.01 2.40
CA ALA A 203 14.75 3.57 1.13
C ALA A 203 13.57 4.04 0.27
N ILE A 204 12.49 3.25 0.22
CA ILE A 204 11.24 3.61 -0.49
C ILE A 204 10.60 4.84 0.15
N GLY A 205 10.49 4.90 1.47
CA GLY A 205 9.95 6.06 2.19
C GLY A 205 10.72 7.34 1.89
N THR A 206 12.06 7.27 1.90
CA THR A 206 12.94 8.38 1.52
C THR A 206 12.72 8.82 0.08
N GLN A 207 12.53 7.87 -0.86
CA GLN A 207 12.24 8.19 -2.26
C GLN A 207 10.89 8.89 -2.42
N ILE A 208 9.87 8.47 -1.68
CA ILE A 208 8.54 9.11 -1.70
C ILE A 208 8.64 10.55 -1.18
N ILE A 209 9.37 10.78 -0.07
CA ILE A 209 9.63 12.13 0.47
C ILE A 209 10.30 12.99 -0.59
N TRP A 210 11.36 12.46 -1.22
CA TRP A 210 12.10 13.19 -2.24
C TRP A 210 11.22 13.58 -3.44
N ASN A 211 10.39 12.68 -3.93
CA ASN A 211 9.49 12.93 -5.05
C ASN A 211 8.48 14.03 -4.70
N GLY A 212 7.88 13.99 -3.52
CA GLY A 212 6.97 15.03 -3.05
C GLY A 212 7.66 16.37 -2.86
N ALA A 213 8.79 16.39 -2.16
CA ALA A 213 9.58 17.60 -1.90
C ALA A 213 10.07 18.25 -3.21
N ARG A 214 10.59 17.46 -4.15
CA ARG A 214 11.02 17.94 -5.46
C ARG A 214 9.88 18.62 -6.21
N THR A 215 8.69 18.02 -6.23
CA THR A 215 7.52 18.59 -6.91
C THR A 215 7.11 19.92 -6.28
N MET A 216 7.12 20.02 -4.95
CA MET A 216 6.83 21.26 -4.23
C MET A 216 7.87 22.35 -4.52
N LEU A 217 9.16 22.00 -4.50
CA LEU A 217 10.27 22.93 -4.79
C LEU A 217 10.21 23.48 -6.23
N VAL A 218 9.97 22.60 -7.21
CA VAL A 218 9.83 23.03 -8.62
C VAL A 218 8.66 23.99 -8.77
N GLY A 219 7.53 23.75 -8.09
CA GLY A 219 6.38 24.66 -8.10
C GLY A 219 6.68 26.04 -7.53
N VAL A 220 7.57 26.14 -6.53
CA VAL A 220 7.97 27.41 -5.93
C VAL A 220 9.03 28.14 -6.76
N LEU A 221 10.03 27.42 -7.27
CA LEU A 221 11.16 28.02 -8.00
C LEU A 221 10.81 28.40 -9.43
N HIS A 222 9.85 27.72 -10.05
CA HIS A 222 9.43 27.92 -11.43
C HIS A 222 7.90 27.98 -11.54
N PRO A 223 7.24 29.04 -11.04
CA PRO A 223 5.78 29.12 -11.01
C PRO A 223 5.15 29.05 -12.42
N GLY A 224 5.89 29.39 -13.48
CA GLY A 224 5.46 29.27 -14.87
C GLY A 224 5.48 27.85 -15.44
N VAL A 225 6.31 26.94 -14.90
CA VAL A 225 6.41 25.54 -15.38
C VAL A 225 5.36 24.66 -14.71
N ALA A 226 4.93 24.99 -13.50
CA ALA A 226 3.86 24.27 -12.81
C ALA A 226 2.50 24.43 -13.50
N ALA A 227 2.28 25.51 -14.22
CA ALA A 227 1.05 25.74 -14.99
C ALA A 227 1.01 25.00 -16.34
N THR A 228 2.15 24.46 -16.83
CA THR A 228 2.27 23.84 -18.15
C THR A 228 2.51 22.32 -18.13
N ALA A 229 2.65 21.68 -16.98
CA ALA A 229 2.74 20.23 -16.88
C ALA A 229 1.43 19.68 -16.27
N PRO A 230 0.72 18.76 -16.90
CA PRO A 230 0.98 17.91 -18.04
C PRO A 230 -0.18 17.83 -19.06
N ALA A 231 -0.34 18.78 -19.92
CA ALA A 231 -1.26 18.62 -21.06
C ALA A 231 -0.55 18.09 -22.34
N ALA A 232 0.80 18.08 -22.36
CA ALA A 232 1.57 17.90 -23.60
C ALA A 232 2.02 16.44 -23.88
N ALA A 233 1.82 15.49 -22.98
CA ALA A 233 2.28 14.10 -23.17
C ALA A 233 1.23 13.15 -23.78
N ALA A 234 0.05 13.64 -24.19
CA ALA A 234 -1.05 12.80 -24.68
C ALA A 234 -1.61 13.24 -26.04
N ALA A 235 -0.82 13.92 -26.90
CA ALA A 235 -1.21 14.12 -28.30
C ALA A 235 -0.48 13.08 -29.17
N PRO A 236 -1.17 12.09 -29.78
CA PRO A 236 -0.61 11.39 -30.91
C PRO A 236 -0.48 12.41 -32.04
N ARG A 237 0.72 12.55 -32.56
CA ARG A 237 0.93 13.20 -33.87
C ARG A 237 0.33 12.27 -34.91
N ASP A 238 -0.45 12.88 -35.78
CA ASP A 238 -1.15 12.28 -36.93
C ASP A 238 -0.30 11.31 -37.72
#